data_d89b6685dd4b041e77b8a2f8f9efe6f6
#
_entry.id   d89b6685dd4b041e77b8a2f8f9efe6f6
#
_cell.length_a   1.000
_cell.length_b   1.000
_cell.length_c   1.000
_cell.angle_alpha   90.00
_cell.angle_beta   90.00
_cell.angle_gamma   90.00
#
_symmetry.space_group_name_H-M   'P 1'
#
loop_
_entity.id
_entity.type
_entity.pdbx_description
1 polymer ?
#
loop_
_entity_poly.entity_id
_entity_poly.type
_entity_poly.pdbx_seq_one_letter_code
_entity_poly.pdbx_strand_id
1 'polypeptide(L)'
;MIAAACLVPAAALFAAFWLLPIARLLALPATKGAATYVAVLTEPRYLQSLAQTALLAVAVTLVSLLLGAAVGLYLGRRRFPGRRLLLAALTMPLAFPGVIVGFFVILIGGRQGPFAAWTDALFGTRLTFAYGLFGLFVAYVYFSLPRTIVAFTAAAETMGEELEDAARSLGASRRWIARDVWLPALWLMQWLATLLGPREERRTA
;
A
#
# COMPACT_ATOMS: atom_id res chain seq x y z
N MET A 1 34.74 -14.62 -11.18
CA MET A 1 34.33 -14.74 -12.59
C MET A 1 32.94 -15.36 -12.77
N ILE A 2 32.56 -16.41 -12.05
CA ILE A 2 31.24 -17.07 -12.16
C ILE A 2 30.08 -16.11 -11.79
N ALA A 3 30.21 -15.33 -10.72
CA ALA A 3 29.20 -14.34 -10.32
C ALA A 3 28.94 -13.27 -11.39
N ALA A 4 30.02 -12.79 -12.07
CA ALA A 4 29.85 -11.82 -13.15
C ALA A 4 29.17 -12.42 -14.39
N ALA A 5 29.44 -13.69 -14.69
CA ALA A 5 28.78 -14.39 -15.81
C ALA A 5 27.27 -14.60 -15.58
N CYS A 6 26.82 -14.79 -14.32
CA CYS A 6 25.40 -14.87 -13.96
C CYS A 6 24.72 -13.49 -13.91
N LEU A 7 25.45 -12.41 -13.61
CA LEU A 7 24.91 -11.04 -13.58
C LEU A 7 24.60 -10.50 -14.97
N VAL A 8 25.36 -10.86 -15.99
CA VAL A 8 25.15 -10.37 -17.36
C VAL A 8 23.77 -10.70 -17.93
N PRO A 9 23.28 -11.97 -17.91
CA PRO A 9 21.94 -12.27 -18.42
C PRO A 9 20.84 -11.62 -17.58
N ALA A 10 21.01 -11.53 -16.25
CA ALA A 10 20.05 -10.85 -15.38
C ALA A 10 19.97 -9.33 -15.70
N ALA A 11 21.11 -8.68 -15.87
CA ALA A 11 21.20 -7.27 -16.28
C ALA A 11 20.62 -7.03 -17.67
N ALA A 12 20.88 -7.95 -18.62
CA ALA A 12 20.32 -7.87 -19.98
C ALA A 12 18.79 -8.00 -19.97
N LEU A 13 18.24 -8.93 -19.20
CA LEU A 13 16.80 -9.07 -19.01
C LEU A 13 16.19 -7.82 -18.34
N PHE A 14 16.82 -7.30 -17.30
CA PHE A 14 16.38 -6.07 -16.65
C PHE A 14 16.40 -4.88 -17.64
N ALA A 15 17.47 -4.72 -18.40
CA ALA A 15 17.57 -3.67 -19.40
C ALA A 15 16.51 -3.82 -20.50
N ALA A 16 16.28 -5.03 -21.00
CA ALA A 16 15.31 -5.30 -22.05
C ALA A 16 13.86 -5.07 -21.56
N PHE A 17 13.51 -5.52 -20.36
CA PHE A 17 12.13 -5.45 -19.88
C PHE A 17 11.79 -4.17 -19.09
N TRP A 18 12.80 -3.44 -18.61
CA TRP A 18 12.61 -2.23 -17.82
C TRP A 18 13.10 -0.97 -18.52
N LEU A 19 14.38 -0.92 -18.88
CA LEU A 19 14.96 0.30 -19.45
C LEU A 19 14.46 0.57 -20.86
N LEU A 20 14.29 -0.45 -21.69
CA LEU A 20 13.89 -0.29 -23.09
C LEU A 20 12.45 0.23 -23.22
N PRO A 21 11.43 -0.29 -22.50
CA PRO A 21 10.09 0.31 -22.50
C PRO A 21 10.07 1.75 -21.98
N ILE A 22 10.82 2.05 -20.91
CA ILE A 22 10.91 3.40 -20.37
C ILE A 22 11.55 4.36 -21.38
N ALA A 23 12.66 3.97 -21.97
CA ALA A 23 13.31 4.75 -23.02
C ALA A 23 12.38 5.00 -24.22
N ARG A 24 11.61 4.00 -24.64
CA ARG A 24 10.60 4.14 -25.70
C ARG A 24 9.47 5.09 -25.31
N LEU A 25 8.95 4.99 -24.07
CA LEU A 25 7.92 5.89 -23.58
C LEU A 25 8.39 7.35 -23.53
N LEU A 26 9.66 7.57 -23.20
CA LEU A 26 10.26 8.91 -23.20
C LEU A 26 10.57 9.41 -24.63
N ALA A 27 11.02 8.54 -25.52
CA ALA A 27 11.38 8.92 -26.88
C ALA A 27 10.16 9.13 -27.80
N LEU A 28 9.07 8.39 -27.60
CA LEU A 28 7.89 8.44 -28.47
C LEU A 28 7.27 9.84 -28.58
N PRO A 29 7.07 10.60 -27.48
CA PRO A 29 6.57 11.97 -27.57
C PRO A 29 7.55 12.94 -28.25
N ALA A 30 8.87 12.68 -28.14
CA ALA A 30 9.89 13.51 -28.78
C ALA A 30 9.80 13.53 -30.31
N THR A 31 9.28 12.46 -30.93
CA THR A 31 9.05 12.39 -32.39
C THR A 31 7.99 13.41 -32.86
N LYS A 32 7.11 13.85 -31.98
CA LYS A 32 6.08 14.87 -32.25
C LYS A 32 6.50 16.29 -31.81
N GLY A 33 7.73 16.44 -31.32
CA GLY A 33 8.30 17.71 -30.88
C GLY A 33 8.13 18.01 -29.37
N ALA A 34 8.92 18.94 -28.88
CA ALA A 34 8.93 19.36 -27.47
C ALA A 34 7.56 19.87 -26.95
N ALA A 35 6.71 20.37 -27.83
CA ALA A 35 5.37 20.82 -27.51
C ALA A 35 4.51 19.72 -26.83
N THR A 36 4.75 18.45 -27.15
CA THR A 36 4.04 17.32 -26.55
C THR A 36 4.32 17.20 -25.04
N TYR A 37 5.55 17.47 -24.61
CA TYR A 37 5.90 17.47 -23.18
C TYR A 37 5.31 18.68 -22.45
N VAL A 38 5.29 19.84 -23.09
CA VAL A 38 4.68 21.05 -22.54
C VAL A 38 3.16 20.86 -22.41
N ALA A 39 2.51 20.23 -23.38
CA ALA A 39 1.07 19.98 -23.35
C ALA A 39 0.65 19.14 -22.11
N VAL A 40 1.47 18.20 -21.65
CA VAL A 40 1.20 17.41 -20.45
C VAL A 40 1.09 18.30 -19.20
N LEU A 41 1.84 19.41 -19.16
CA LEU A 41 1.88 20.34 -18.03
C LEU A 41 0.92 21.53 -18.19
N THR A 42 0.39 21.77 -19.38
CA THR A 42 -0.45 22.95 -19.67
C THR A 42 -1.88 22.57 -20.03
N GLU A 43 -2.13 21.38 -20.54
CA GLU A 43 -3.47 20.97 -20.96
C GLU A 43 -4.32 20.57 -19.77
N PRO A 44 -5.51 21.18 -19.56
CA PRO A 44 -6.36 20.95 -18.38
C PRO A 44 -6.72 19.48 -18.17
N ARG A 45 -6.88 18.72 -19.24
CA ARG A 45 -7.23 17.30 -19.22
C ARG A 45 -6.16 16.46 -18.49
N TYR A 46 -4.87 16.71 -18.76
CA TYR A 46 -3.78 15.99 -18.11
C TYR A 46 -3.60 16.42 -16.66
N LEU A 47 -3.73 17.72 -16.39
CA LEU A 47 -3.66 18.25 -15.03
C LEU A 47 -4.81 17.72 -14.16
N GLN A 48 -6.02 17.61 -14.71
CA GLN A 48 -7.15 17.01 -14.01
C GLN A 48 -6.89 15.53 -13.68
N SER A 49 -6.38 14.75 -14.64
CA SER A 49 -6.02 13.34 -14.41
C SER A 49 -4.95 13.19 -13.35
N LEU A 50 -3.94 14.07 -13.36
CA LEU A 50 -2.87 14.09 -12.36
C LEU A 50 -3.44 14.42 -10.97
N ALA A 51 -4.26 15.47 -10.88
CA ALA A 51 -4.92 15.86 -9.63
C ALA A 51 -5.81 14.74 -9.06
N GLN A 52 -6.61 14.08 -9.90
CA GLN A 52 -7.44 12.94 -9.50
C GLN A 52 -6.61 11.77 -9.00
N THR A 53 -5.51 11.46 -9.68
CA THR A 53 -4.58 10.40 -9.25
C THR A 53 -3.89 10.75 -7.94
N ALA A 54 -3.44 11.98 -7.77
CA ALA A 54 -2.83 12.45 -6.52
C ALA A 54 -3.83 12.42 -5.36
N LEU A 55 -5.07 12.90 -5.57
CA LEU A 55 -6.12 12.84 -4.57
C LEU A 55 -6.45 11.40 -4.17
N LEU A 56 -6.58 10.51 -5.16
CA LEU A 56 -6.83 9.09 -4.93
C LEU A 56 -5.69 8.47 -4.11
N ALA A 57 -4.44 8.74 -4.47
CA ALA A 57 -3.27 8.22 -3.75
C ALA A 57 -3.24 8.69 -2.29
N VAL A 58 -3.50 9.98 -2.05
CA VAL A 58 -3.59 10.55 -0.69
C VAL A 58 -4.73 9.89 0.10
N ALA A 59 -5.92 9.79 -0.48
CA ALA A 59 -7.08 9.19 0.17
C ALA A 59 -6.84 7.72 0.54
N VAL A 60 -6.31 6.92 -0.40
CA VAL A 60 -5.96 5.51 -0.17
C VAL A 60 -4.91 5.39 0.93
N THR A 61 -3.87 6.22 0.89
CA THR A 61 -2.79 6.21 1.89
C THR A 61 -3.33 6.53 3.27
N LEU A 62 -4.10 7.61 3.41
CA LEU A 62 -4.67 8.01 4.70
C LEU A 62 -5.58 6.92 5.28
N VAL A 63 -6.50 6.39 4.49
CA VAL A 63 -7.42 5.34 4.95
C VAL A 63 -6.65 4.06 5.31
N SER A 64 -5.70 3.64 4.46
CA SER A 64 -4.89 2.44 4.73
C SER A 64 -4.00 2.60 5.96
N LEU A 65 -3.42 3.79 6.19
CA LEU A 65 -2.63 4.08 7.38
C LEU A 65 -3.50 4.09 8.64
N LEU A 66 -4.64 4.77 8.61
CA LEU A 66 -5.52 4.85 9.78
C LEU A 66 -6.06 3.48 10.19
N LEU A 67 -6.63 2.74 9.24
CA LEU A 67 -7.17 1.41 9.50
C LEU A 67 -6.06 0.40 9.80
N GLY A 68 -4.98 0.44 9.02
CA GLY A 68 -3.84 -0.44 9.19
C GLY A 68 -3.12 -0.24 10.52
N ALA A 69 -2.94 1.01 10.96
CA ALA A 69 -2.39 1.33 12.26
C ALA A 69 -3.32 0.85 13.40
N ALA A 70 -4.61 1.16 13.32
CA ALA A 70 -5.57 0.76 14.35
C ALA A 70 -5.61 -0.76 14.54
N VAL A 71 -5.74 -1.51 13.43
CA VAL A 71 -5.80 -2.99 13.45
C VAL A 71 -4.43 -3.58 13.76
N GLY A 72 -3.37 -3.09 13.12
CA GLY A 72 -2.02 -3.63 13.28
C GLY A 72 -1.46 -3.43 14.69
N LEU A 73 -1.63 -2.24 15.29
CA LEU A 73 -1.24 -1.98 16.68
C LEU A 73 -2.05 -2.83 17.66
N TYR A 74 -3.35 -2.99 17.42
CA TYR A 74 -4.18 -3.88 18.24
C TYR A 74 -3.69 -5.33 18.18
N LEU A 75 -3.44 -5.86 16.97
CA LEU A 75 -2.95 -7.22 16.76
C LEU A 75 -1.53 -7.43 17.31
N GLY A 76 -0.66 -6.44 17.22
CA GLY A 76 0.70 -6.50 17.76
C GLY A 76 0.74 -6.56 19.29
N ARG A 77 -0.21 -5.86 19.96
CA ARG A 77 -0.27 -5.74 21.43
C ARG A 77 -1.14 -6.78 22.13
N ARG A 78 -2.04 -7.46 21.40
CA ARG A 78 -2.95 -8.45 21.97
C ARG A 78 -2.65 -9.86 21.52
N ARG A 79 -2.49 -10.76 22.47
CA ARG A 79 -2.38 -12.20 22.21
C ARG A 79 -3.73 -12.85 22.56
N PHE A 80 -4.39 -13.42 21.55
CA PHE A 80 -5.66 -14.14 21.72
C PHE A 80 -5.67 -15.41 20.84
N PRO A 81 -6.47 -16.42 21.20
CA PRO A 81 -6.59 -17.62 20.38
C PRO A 81 -7.16 -17.24 18.99
N GLY A 82 -6.57 -17.81 17.91
CA GLY A 82 -6.97 -17.46 16.55
C GLY A 82 -6.23 -16.27 15.91
N ARG A 83 -5.39 -15.52 16.65
CA ARG A 83 -4.63 -14.39 16.11
C ARG A 83 -3.79 -14.76 14.87
N ARG A 84 -3.13 -15.94 14.90
CA ARG A 84 -2.33 -16.42 13.75
C ARG A 84 -3.20 -16.68 12.53
N LEU A 85 -4.36 -17.26 12.71
CA LEU A 85 -5.32 -17.52 11.62
C LEU A 85 -5.85 -16.20 11.05
N LEU A 86 -6.16 -15.21 11.90
CA LEU A 86 -6.59 -13.88 11.46
C LEU A 86 -5.49 -13.18 10.66
N LEU A 87 -4.24 -13.21 11.11
CA LEU A 87 -3.12 -12.64 10.36
C LEU A 87 -2.92 -13.34 9.02
N ALA A 88 -3.00 -14.68 8.97
CA ALA A 88 -2.92 -15.45 7.73
C ALA A 88 -4.07 -15.07 6.77
N ALA A 89 -5.30 -14.94 7.26
CA ALA A 89 -6.44 -14.52 6.46
C ALA A 89 -6.29 -13.07 5.93
N LEU A 90 -5.77 -12.16 6.76
CA LEU A 90 -5.51 -10.79 6.36
C LEU A 90 -4.37 -10.66 5.32
N THR A 91 -3.41 -11.59 5.33
CA THR A 91 -2.33 -11.61 4.33
C THR A 91 -2.68 -12.34 3.05
N MET A 92 -3.75 -13.13 3.03
CA MET A 92 -4.23 -13.86 1.84
C MET A 92 -4.40 -12.95 0.59
N PRO A 93 -4.96 -11.72 0.70
CA PRO A 93 -5.07 -10.82 -0.44
C PRO A 93 -3.73 -10.49 -1.11
N LEU A 94 -2.61 -10.55 -0.39
CA LEU A 94 -1.28 -10.28 -0.95
C LEU A 94 -0.81 -11.36 -1.93
N ALA A 95 -1.40 -12.54 -1.89
CA ALA A 95 -1.11 -13.63 -2.83
C ALA A 95 -1.71 -13.39 -4.21
N PHE A 96 -2.72 -12.50 -4.32
CA PHE A 96 -3.36 -12.21 -5.59
C PHE A 96 -2.68 -11.05 -6.33
N PRO A 97 -2.40 -11.20 -7.64
CA PRO A 97 -1.99 -10.08 -8.48
C PRO A 97 -3.03 -8.95 -8.46
N GLY A 98 -2.57 -7.68 -8.48
CA GLY A 98 -3.47 -6.52 -8.43
C GLY A 98 -4.56 -6.50 -9.52
N VAL A 99 -4.28 -7.08 -10.69
CA VAL A 99 -5.24 -7.22 -11.79
C VAL A 99 -6.44 -8.08 -11.37
N ILE A 100 -6.22 -9.15 -10.61
CA ILE A 100 -7.28 -10.03 -10.10
C ILE A 100 -8.16 -9.27 -9.09
N VAL A 101 -7.56 -8.45 -8.24
CA VAL A 101 -8.31 -7.61 -7.29
C VAL A 101 -9.21 -6.61 -8.04
N GLY A 102 -8.69 -5.95 -9.08
CA GLY A 102 -9.49 -5.08 -9.94
C GLY A 102 -10.67 -5.81 -10.58
N PHE A 103 -10.43 -7.04 -11.04
CA PHE A 103 -11.49 -7.89 -11.61
C PHE A 103 -12.56 -8.26 -10.57
N PHE A 104 -12.19 -8.59 -9.33
CA PHE A 104 -13.15 -8.84 -8.24
C PHE A 104 -13.98 -7.60 -7.90
N VAL A 105 -13.40 -6.40 -7.92
CA VAL A 105 -14.16 -5.17 -7.72
C VAL A 105 -15.20 -4.99 -8.83
N ILE A 106 -14.85 -5.30 -10.09
CA ILE A 106 -15.79 -5.25 -11.22
C ILE A 106 -16.87 -6.33 -11.10
N LEU A 107 -16.50 -7.55 -10.70
CA LEU A 107 -17.45 -8.63 -10.49
C LEU A 107 -18.50 -8.29 -9.42
N ILE A 108 -18.06 -7.67 -8.32
CA ILE A 108 -18.95 -7.37 -7.18
C ILE A 108 -19.73 -6.08 -7.42
N GLY A 109 -19.05 -5.01 -7.82
CA GLY A 109 -19.59 -3.66 -7.91
C GLY A 109 -19.97 -3.21 -9.32
N GLY A 110 -19.83 -4.07 -10.32
CA GLY A 110 -20.19 -3.79 -11.71
C GLY A 110 -21.69 -3.93 -11.99
N ARG A 111 -22.08 -3.66 -13.23
CA ARG A 111 -23.51 -3.62 -13.67
C ARG A 111 -24.27 -4.92 -13.48
N GLN A 112 -23.58 -6.05 -13.57
CA GLN A 112 -24.15 -7.39 -13.41
C GLN A 112 -23.74 -8.03 -12.07
N GLY A 113 -23.07 -7.27 -11.20
CA GLY A 113 -22.60 -7.74 -9.92
C GLY A 113 -23.70 -7.86 -8.86
N PRO A 114 -23.44 -8.61 -7.79
CA PRO A 114 -24.40 -8.79 -6.69
C PRO A 114 -24.77 -7.48 -6.02
N PHE A 115 -23.88 -6.48 -5.99
CA PHE A 115 -24.18 -5.15 -5.44
C PHE A 115 -25.26 -4.44 -6.27
N ALA A 116 -25.18 -4.47 -7.60
CA ALA A 116 -26.20 -3.88 -8.47
C ALA A 116 -27.55 -4.61 -8.36
N ALA A 117 -27.54 -5.93 -8.22
CA ALA A 117 -28.76 -6.71 -8.00
C ALA A 117 -29.40 -6.40 -6.64
N TRP A 118 -28.58 -6.25 -5.60
CA TRP A 118 -29.04 -5.91 -4.25
C TRP A 118 -29.65 -4.50 -4.19
N THR A 119 -29.02 -3.51 -4.82
CA THR A 119 -29.56 -2.14 -4.88
C THR A 119 -30.82 -2.04 -5.73
N ASP A 120 -30.94 -2.85 -6.78
CA ASP A 120 -32.15 -2.96 -7.58
C ASP A 120 -33.34 -3.50 -6.76
N ALA A 121 -33.08 -4.53 -5.96
CA ALA A 121 -34.12 -5.12 -5.09
C ALA A 121 -34.59 -4.18 -3.97
N LEU A 122 -33.68 -3.32 -3.43
CA LEU A 122 -34.00 -2.43 -2.31
C LEU A 122 -34.55 -1.06 -2.77
N PHE A 123 -34.00 -0.51 -3.84
CA PHE A 123 -34.21 0.88 -4.26
C PHE A 123 -34.85 0.99 -5.67
N GLY A 124 -35.07 -0.14 -6.37
CA GLY A 124 -35.55 -0.15 -7.74
C GLY A 124 -34.58 0.45 -8.77
N THR A 125 -33.31 0.62 -8.37
CA THR A 125 -32.25 1.20 -9.23
C THR A 125 -30.95 0.42 -9.07
N ARG A 126 -30.29 0.13 -10.21
CA ARG A 126 -28.99 -0.57 -10.23
C ARG A 126 -27.84 0.42 -10.03
N LEU A 127 -27.34 0.50 -8.82
CA LEU A 127 -26.14 1.28 -8.52
C LEU A 127 -24.88 0.46 -8.82
N THR A 128 -23.88 1.11 -9.38
CA THR A 128 -22.58 0.49 -9.67
C THR A 128 -21.46 1.37 -9.10
N PHE A 129 -20.53 0.78 -8.39
CA PHE A 129 -19.39 1.52 -7.84
C PHE A 129 -18.04 1.13 -8.48
N ALA A 130 -17.98 0.01 -9.21
CA ALA A 130 -16.74 -0.51 -9.76
C ALA A 130 -16.09 0.41 -10.80
N TYR A 131 -16.88 1.20 -11.49
CA TYR A 131 -16.41 2.07 -12.57
C TYR A 131 -16.12 3.48 -12.02
N GLY A 132 -14.90 3.96 -12.23
CA GLY A 132 -14.46 5.30 -11.81
C GLY A 132 -13.56 5.30 -10.58
N LEU A 133 -13.35 6.50 -10.02
CA LEU A 133 -12.40 6.72 -8.91
C LEU A 133 -12.77 5.95 -7.65
N PHE A 134 -14.05 5.78 -7.36
CA PHE A 134 -14.47 5.06 -6.16
C PHE A 134 -14.16 3.56 -6.23
N GLY A 135 -14.35 2.93 -7.39
CA GLY A 135 -13.97 1.52 -7.60
C GLY A 135 -12.46 1.32 -7.47
N LEU A 136 -11.68 2.25 -8.05
CA LEU A 136 -10.22 2.25 -7.88
C LEU A 136 -9.82 2.45 -6.41
N PHE A 137 -10.47 3.36 -5.70
CA PHE A 137 -10.23 3.58 -4.28
C PHE A 137 -10.43 2.30 -3.47
N VAL A 138 -11.55 1.60 -3.65
CA VAL A 138 -11.85 0.34 -2.97
C VAL A 138 -10.80 -0.72 -3.30
N ALA A 139 -10.43 -0.87 -4.58
CA ALA A 139 -9.41 -1.83 -5.00
C ALA A 139 -8.04 -1.55 -4.38
N TYR A 140 -7.62 -0.29 -4.37
CA TYR A 140 -6.33 0.10 -3.80
C TYR A 140 -6.29 -0.01 -2.27
N VAL A 141 -7.36 0.37 -1.56
CA VAL A 141 -7.46 0.18 -0.10
C VAL A 141 -7.41 -1.31 0.23
N TYR A 142 -8.20 -2.15 -0.45
CA TYR A 142 -8.18 -3.60 -0.26
C TYR A 142 -6.79 -4.19 -0.42
N PHE A 143 -6.03 -3.75 -1.41
CA PHE A 143 -4.69 -4.24 -1.68
C PHE A 143 -3.63 -3.69 -0.73
N SER A 144 -3.78 -2.44 -0.27
CA SER A 144 -2.81 -1.76 0.59
C SER A 144 -2.98 -2.12 2.06
N LEU A 145 -4.23 -2.36 2.50
CA LEU A 145 -4.57 -2.57 3.90
C LEU A 145 -3.82 -3.73 4.56
N PRO A 146 -3.72 -4.94 3.96
CA PRO A 146 -2.98 -6.05 4.55
C PRO A 146 -1.51 -5.75 4.80
N ARG A 147 -0.85 -5.07 3.85
CA ARG A 147 0.57 -4.67 3.99
C ARG A 147 0.76 -3.72 5.16
N THR A 148 -0.13 -2.75 5.27
CA THR A 148 -0.09 -1.75 6.35
C THR A 148 -0.35 -2.41 7.71
N ILE A 149 -1.33 -3.32 7.80
CA ILE A 149 -1.62 -4.08 9.03
C ILE A 149 -0.40 -4.89 9.46
N VAL A 150 0.21 -5.65 8.55
CA VAL A 150 1.39 -6.47 8.86
C VAL A 150 2.56 -5.60 9.31
N ALA A 151 2.82 -4.48 8.62
CA ALA A 151 3.89 -3.57 8.98
C ALA A 151 3.69 -2.98 10.39
N PHE A 152 2.49 -2.50 10.72
CA PHE A 152 2.19 -1.98 12.05
C PHE A 152 2.17 -3.08 13.13
N THR A 153 1.75 -4.30 12.80
CA THR A 153 1.82 -5.44 13.73
C THR A 153 3.27 -5.76 14.08
N ALA A 154 4.14 -5.89 13.08
CA ALA A 154 5.56 -6.15 13.28
C ALA A 154 6.24 -5.02 14.06
N ALA A 155 5.94 -3.77 13.73
CA ALA A 155 6.46 -2.61 14.45
C ALA A 155 5.98 -2.59 15.92
N ALA A 156 4.72 -2.93 16.20
CA ALA A 156 4.21 -3.01 17.56
C ALA A 156 4.82 -4.15 18.38
N GLU A 157 5.19 -5.27 17.74
CA GLU A 157 5.87 -6.39 18.39
C GLU A 157 7.33 -6.08 18.75
N THR A 158 8.00 -5.24 17.96
CA THR A 158 9.38 -4.82 18.22
C THR A 158 9.49 -3.71 19.26
N MET A 159 8.43 -2.96 19.49
CA MET A 159 8.37 -1.94 20.53
C MET A 159 8.17 -2.59 21.89
N GLY A 160 9.18 -2.57 22.76
CA GLY A 160 9.11 -3.09 24.13
C GLY A 160 7.95 -2.48 24.92
N GLU A 161 7.30 -3.28 25.76
CA GLU A 161 6.25 -2.82 26.67
C GLU A 161 6.80 -1.83 27.71
N GLU A 162 8.11 -1.85 27.95
CA GLU A 162 8.82 -0.99 28.90
C GLU A 162 8.61 0.51 28.69
N LEU A 163 8.60 0.96 27.42
CA LEU A 163 8.38 2.37 27.07
C LEU A 163 6.93 2.81 27.39
N GLU A 164 5.99 1.92 27.17
CA GLU A 164 4.58 2.18 27.45
C GLU A 164 4.31 2.18 28.96
N ASP A 165 4.92 1.25 29.69
CA ASP A 165 4.78 1.15 31.15
C ASP A 165 5.48 2.32 31.85
N ALA A 166 6.64 2.77 31.36
CA ALA A 166 7.28 3.98 31.82
C ALA A 166 6.42 5.23 31.61
N ALA A 167 5.81 5.37 30.45
CA ALA A 167 4.91 6.48 30.16
C ALA A 167 3.63 6.44 31.04
N ARG A 168 3.08 5.24 31.29
CA ARG A 168 1.94 5.05 32.18
C ARG A 168 2.26 5.38 33.64
N SER A 169 3.44 5.02 34.12
CA SER A 169 3.88 5.34 35.49
C SER A 169 3.99 6.85 35.73
N LEU A 170 4.25 7.62 34.65
CA LEU A 170 4.26 9.08 34.63
C LEU A 170 2.85 9.70 34.46
N GLY A 171 1.79 8.88 34.46
CA GLY A 171 0.40 9.35 34.34
C GLY A 171 -0.06 9.66 32.91
N ALA A 172 0.68 9.21 31.89
CA ALA A 172 0.34 9.47 30.51
C ALA A 172 -0.97 8.78 30.10
N SER A 173 -1.87 9.54 29.46
CA SER A 173 -3.11 8.99 28.89
C SER A 173 -2.81 8.14 27.65
N ARG A 174 -3.70 7.21 27.29
CA ARG A 174 -3.57 6.38 26.08
C ARG A 174 -3.40 7.20 24.80
N ARG A 175 -4.04 8.37 24.70
CA ARG A 175 -3.91 9.28 23.55
C ARG A 175 -2.52 9.92 23.50
N TRP A 176 -1.98 10.28 24.65
CA TRP A 176 -0.64 10.83 24.76
C TRP A 176 0.41 9.79 24.39
N ILE A 177 0.30 8.56 24.89
CA ILE A 177 1.17 7.43 24.54
C ILE A 177 1.14 7.15 23.03
N ALA A 178 -0.04 7.16 22.42
CA ALA A 178 -0.17 6.95 20.98
C ALA A 178 0.52 8.03 20.16
N ARG A 179 0.41 9.29 20.56
CA ARG A 179 0.96 10.44 19.84
C ARG A 179 2.45 10.62 20.07
N ASP A 180 2.89 10.55 21.32
CA ASP A 180 4.23 11.00 21.70
C ASP A 180 5.21 9.84 21.94
N VAL A 181 4.71 8.60 22.05
CA VAL A 181 5.53 7.39 22.15
C VAL A 181 5.46 6.57 20.86
N TRP A 182 4.27 6.20 20.41
CA TRP A 182 4.15 5.28 19.26
C TRP A 182 4.49 5.94 17.92
N LEU A 183 3.95 7.13 17.64
CA LEU A 183 4.19 7.81 16.36
C LEU A 183 5.68 8.12 16.11
N PRO A 184 6.43 8.71 17.06
CA PRO A 184 7.86 8.96 16.86
C PRO A 184 8.68 7.66 16.80
N ALA A 185 8.35 6.66 17.65
CA ALA A 185 9.06 5.39 17.64
C ALA A 185 8.88 4.62 16.32
N LEU A 186 7.67 4.61 15.75
CA LEU A 186 7.39 4.01 14.44
C LEU A 186 8.15 4.73 13.33
N TRP A 187 8.19 6.06 13.35
CA TRP A 187 8.91 6.85 12.36
C TRP A 187 10.42 6.64 12.45
N LEU A 188 10.99 6.65 13.65
CA LEU A 188 12.40 6.39 13.91
C LEU A 188 12.82 4.97 13.51
N MET A 189 12.02 3.95 13.84
CA MET A 189 12.30 2.56 13.45
C MET A 189 12.27 2.38 11.94
N GLN A 190 11.33 2.99 11.25
CA GLN A 190 11.25 2.91 9.79
C GLN A 190 12.44 3.62 9.14
N TRP A 191 12.85 4.78 9.67
CA TRP A 191 14.01 5.52 9.19
C TRP A 191 15.33 4.78 9.47
N LEU A 192 15.49 4.19 10.65
CA LEU A 192 16.64 3.36 10.99
C LEU A 192 16.71 2.07 10.18
N ALA A 193 15.57 1.43 9.90
CA ALA A 193 15.53 0.23 9.05
C ALA A 193 15.97 0.52 7.62
N THR A 194 15.61 1.70 7.08
CA THR A 194 16.07 2.13 5.75
C THR A 194 17.55 2.49 5.69
N LEU A 195 18.12 3.03 6.78
CA LEU A 195 19.53 3.43 6.84
C LEU A 195 20.48 2.28 7.19
N LEU A 196 20.06 1.37 8.07
CA LEU A 196 20.95 0.35 8.63
C LEU A 196 20.90 -0.99 7.87
N GLY A 197 19.91 -1.20 6.99
CA GLY A 197 19.71 -2.47 6.27
C GLY A 197 19.43 -3.65 7.21
N PRO A 198 19.15 -4.84 6.69
CA PRO A 198 18.96 -6.03 7.51
C PRO A 198 20.27 -6.44 8.19
N ARG A 199 20.25 -6.48 9.53
CA ARG A 199 21.40 -6.83 10.39
C ARG A 199 21.72 -8.33 10.45
N GLU A 200 21.23 -9.15 9.54
CA GLU A 200 21.29 -10.62 9.70
C GLU A 200 22.59 -11.31 9.31
N GLU A 201 23.57 -10.64 8.71
CA GLU A 201 24.78 -11.35 8.22
C GLU A 201 26.06 -11.25 9.09
N ARG A 202 26.00 -10.63 10.28
CA ARG A 202 27.23 -10.50 11.09
C ARG A 202 27.35 -11.47 12.28
N ARG A 203 26.52 -12.50 12.39
CA ARG A 203 26.61 -13.49 13.49
C ARG A 203 27.04 -14.90 13.06
N THR A 204 27.44 -15.08 11.82
CA THR A 204 27.97 -16.38 11.33
C THR A 204 29.29 -16.21 10.55
N ALA A 205 30.22 -15.44 11.10
CA ALA A 205 31.62 -15.46 10.70
C ALA A 205 32.48 -15.65 11.93
#